data_dc0b619c5e31d4a26dd9e2d879239494
#
_entry.id   dc0b619c5e31d4a26dd9e2d879239494
#
_cell.length_a   1.000
_cell.length_b   1.000
_cell.length_c   1.000
_cell.angle_alpha   90.00
_cell.angle_beta   90.00
_cell.angle_gamma   90.00
#
_symmetry.space_group_name_H-M   'P 1'
#
loop_
_entity.id
_entity.type
_entity.pdbx_description
1 polymer ?
#
loop_
_entity_poly.entity_id
_entity_poly.type
_entity_poly.pdbx_seq_one_letter_code
_entity_poly.pdbx_strand_id
1 'polypeptide(L)'
;MMDNIFPKLHKEGYKFLAISIIITFIVWLFSNFLTFIMLLITVWVYYFFRDPDRVAINDNSYLVSPADGLVTDISEINGPEELGLENNKYTRISIFMNVFNCHVNRTPTEGKVEEIFYKPGKFFNASLDKASKENERNYYKILSTK
;
A
#
# COMPACT_ATOMS: atom_id res chain seq x y z
N MET A 1 -10.56 22.56 -3.06
CA MET A 1 -11.66 21.60 -3.36
C MET A 1 -11.35 20.71 -4.57
N MET A 2 -10.65 21.21 -5.61
CA MET A 2 -10.25 20.39 -6.77
C MET A 2 -9.11 19.41 -6.46
N ASP A 3 -8.24 19.71 -5.50
CA ASP A 3 -7.11 18.84 -5.09
C ASP A 3 -7.56 17.48 -4.55
N ASN A 4 -8.79 17.35 -4.09
CA ASN A 4 -9.36 16.08 -3.64
C ASN A 4 -9.85 15.17 -4.78
N ILE A 5 -10.13 15.74 -5.96
CA ILE A 5 -10.60 14.99 -7.14
C ILE A 5 -9.40 14.44 -7.91
N PHE A 6 -8.32 15.22 -8.01
CA PHE A 6 -7.09 14.85 -8.71
C PHE A 6 -5.90 14.91 -7.75
N PRO A 7 -5.76 13.94 -6.84
CA PRO A 7 -4.64 13.88 -5.94
C PRO A 7 -3.33 13.68 -6.71
N LYS A 8 -2.21 14.07 -6.10
CA LYS A 8 -0.88 13.82 -6.66
C LYS A 8 -0.70 12.34 -6.97
N LEU A 9 0.07 12.04 -7.99
CA LEU A 9 0.44 10.66 -8.34
C LEU A 9 1.78 10.32 -7.69
N HIS A 10 1.89 9.14 -7.08
CA HIS A 10 3.14 8.61 -6.58
C HIS A 10 4.15 8.41 -7.72
N LYS A 11 5.44 8.58 -7.44
CA LYS A 11 6.51 8.50 -8.45
C LYS A 11 6.46 7.22 -9.28
N GLU A 12 6.26 6.07 -8.64
CA GLU A 12 6.16 4.79 -9.33
C GLU A 12 4.91 4.67 -10.21
N GLY A 13 3.84 5.39 -9.91
CA GLY A 13 2.60 5.41 -10.67
C GLY A 13 2.75 5.99 -12.08
N TYR A 14 3.71 6.90 -12.30
CA TYR A 14 3.91 7.49 -13.63
C TYR A 14 4.24 6.46 -14.71
N LYS A 15 5.04 5.45 -14.39
CA LYS A 15 5.39 4.37 -15.33
C LYS A 15 4.15 3.59 -15.75
N PHE A 16 3.35 3.16 -14.79
CA PHE A 16 2.15 2.36 -15.04
C PHE A 16 1.08 3.18 -15.76
N LEU A 17 0.92 4.44 -15.41
CA LEU A 17 0.00 5.33 -16.10
C LEU A 17 0.42 5.55 -17.55
N ALA A 18 1.70 5.78 -17.83
CA ALA A 18 2.22 5.94 -19.19
C ALA A 18 1.98 4.67 -20.02
N ILE A 19 2.28 3.49 -19.47
CA ILE A 19 2.02 2.20 -20.13
C ILE A 19 0.53 2.04 -20.43
N SER A 20 -0.33 2.34 -19.46
CA SER A 20 -1.79 2.25 -19.64
C SER A 20 -2.31 3.18 -20.72
N ILE A 21 -1.81 4.42 -20.81
CA ILE A 21 -2.17 5.37 -21.86
C ILE A 21 -1.71 4.86 -23.24
N ILE A 22 -0.48 4.34 -23.35
CA ILE A 22 0.03 3.80 -24.61
C ILE A 22 -0.82 2.62 -25.08
N ILE A 23 -1.15 1.69 -24.19
CA ILE A 23 -2.01 0.55 -24.52
C ILE A 23 -3.39 1.03 -24.94
N THR A 24 -3.98 2.01 -24.24
CA THR A 24 -5.28 2.60 -24.60
C THR A 24 -5.24 3.21 -26.00
N PHE A 25 -4.16 3.92 -26.35
CA PHE A 25 -3.97 4.49 -27.68
C PHE A 25 -3.87 3.41 -28.76
N ILE A 26 -3.13 2.33 -28.53
CA ILE A 26 -3.01 1.21 -29.46
C ILE A 26 -4.38 0.56 -29.65
N VAL A 27 -5.12 0.28 -28.57
CA VAL A 27 -6.44 -0.36 -28.65
C VAL A 27 -7.45 0.50 -29.39
N TRP A 28 -7.34 1.83 -29.28
CA TRP A 28 -8.18 2.77 -30.00
C TRP A 28 -8.10 2.61 -31.52
N LEU A 29 -6.95 2.20 -32.07
CA LEU A 29 -6.80 1.95 -33.51
C LEU A 29 -7.62 0.74 -34.00
N PHE A 30 -8.08 -0.12 -33.10
CA PHE A 30 -8.76 -1.38 -33.44
C PHE A 30 -10.23 -1.42 -33.02
N SER A 31 -10.58 -0.82 -31.87
CA SER A 31 -11.95 -0.95 -31.34
C SER A 31 -12.30 0.16 -30.35
N ASN A 32 -13.33 0.93 -30.66
CA ASN A 32 -13.85 1.96 -29.78
C ASN A 32 -14.43 1.39 -28.47
N PHE A 33 -15.04 0.22 -28.52
CA PHE A 33 -15.60 -0.43 -27.33
C PHE A 33 -14.50 -0.84 -26.34
N LEU A 34 -13.44 -1.48 -26.83
CA LEU A 34 -12.31 -1.86 -25.98
C LEU A 34 -11.55 -0.62 -25.46
N THR A 35 -11.49 0.44 -26.25
CA THR A 35 -10.89 1.72 -25.82
C THR A 35 -11.62 2.29 -24.62
N PHE A 36 -12.95 2.26 -24.62
CA PHE A 36 -13.73 2.71 -23.47
C PHE A 36 -13.39 1.94 -22.20
N ILE A 37 -13.26 0.61 -22.30
CA ILE A 37 -12.85 -0.23 -21.17
C ILE A 37 -11.44 0.15 -20.72
N MET A 38 -10.50 0.33 -21.65
CA MET A 38 -9.12 0.72 -21.34
C MET A 38 -9.01 2.10 -20.70
N LEU A 39 -9.88 3.04 -21.07
CA LEU A 39 -9.96 4.34 -20.40
C LEU A 39 -10.36 4.19 -18.92
N LEU A 40 -11.36 3.36 -18.62
CA LEU A 40 -11.75 3.07 -17.24
C LEU A 40 -10.59 2.45 -16.43
N ILE A 41 -9.86 1.51 -17.03
CA ILE A 41 -8.66 0.91 -16.42
C ILE A 41 -7.58 1.97 -16.20
N THR A 42 -7.35 2.86 -17.16
CA THR A 42 -6.36 3.93 -17.03
C THR A 42 -6.70 4.90 -15.89
N VAL A 43 -7.98 5.26 -15.76
CA VAL A 43 -8.47 6.05 -14.63
C VAL A 43 -8.26 5.31 -13.32
N TRP A 44 -8.57 4.02 -13.28
CA TRP A 44 -8.33 3.20 -12.11
C TRP A 44 -6.84 3.11 -11.74
N VAL A 45 -5.93 2.93 -12.71
CA VAL A 45 -4.48 2.95 -12.50
C VAL A 45 -4.05 4.29 -11.86
N TYR A 46 -4.56 5.41 -12.34
CA TYR A 46 -4.28 6.71 -11.73
C TYR A 46 -4.71 6.73 -10.25
N TYR A 47 -5.95 6.31 -9.95
CA TYR A 47 -6.46 6.31 -8.58
C TYR A 47 -5.77 5.28 -7.68
N PHE A 48 -5.31 4.17 -8.22
CA PHE A 48 -4.55 3.17 -7.46
C PHE A 48 -3.22 3.73 -6.96
N PHE A 49 -2.52 4.50 -7.78
CA PHE A 49 -1.23 5.10 -7.44
C PHE A 49 -1.34 6.55 -6.89
N ARG A 50 -2.54 6.99 -6.53
CA ARG A 50 -2.72 8.33 -5.95
C ARG A 50 -1.96 8.47 -4.63
N ASP A 51 -1.38 9.64 -4.41
CA ASP A 51 -0.69 10.01 -3.17
C ASP A 51 -1.28 11.32 -2.60
N PRO A 52 -2.48 11.27 -2.02
CA PRO A 52 -3.12 12.45 -1.46
C PRO A 52 -2.37 12.95 -0.23
N ASP A 53 -2.29 14.25 -0.05
CA ASP A 53 -1.75 14.84 1.16
C ASP A 53 -2.60 14.41 2.37
N ARG A 54 -1.93 13.99 3.45
CA ARG A 54 -2.56 13.56 4.71
C ARG A 54 -2.09 14.47 5.85
N VAL A 55 -3.02 14.92 6.66
CA VAL A 55 -2.71 15.66 7.88
C VAL A 55 -2.66 14.65 9.03
N ALA A 56 -1.47 14.41 9.54
CA ALA A 56 -1.29 13.56 10.72
C ALA A 56 -1.67 14.32 11.98
N ILE A 57 -2.17 13.61 12.98
CA ILE A 57 -2.38 14.18 14.32
C ILE A 57 -1.01 14.44 14.93
N ASN A 58 -0.78 15.70 15.30
CA ASN A 58 0.47 16.11 15.95
C ASN A 58 0.37 15.87 17.48
N ASP A 59 0.25 14.62 17.87
CA ASP A 59 0.19 14.18 19.27
C ASP A 59 1.05 12.92 19.41
N ASN A 60 2.01 13.00 20.30
CA ASN A 60 2.98 11.92 20.53
C ASN A 60 2.40 10.67 21.20
N SER A 61 1.15 10.73 21.67
CA SER A 61 0.46 9.60 22.28
C SER A 61 -0.10 8.62 21.25
N TYR A 62 -0.12 8.96 19.96
CA TYR A 62 -0.74 8.15 18.91
C TYR A 62 0.24 7.67 17.87
N LEU A 63 0.01 6.45 17.38
CA LEU A 63 0.53 5.96 16.12
C LEU A 63 -0.54 6.18 15.05
N VAL A 64 -0.14 6.69 13.90
CA VAL A 64 -1.06 6.92 12.78
C VAL A 64 -1.10 5.66 11.91
N SER A 65 -2.27 5.32 11.36
CA SER A 65 -2.37 4.19 10.44
C SER A 65 -1.41 4.37 9.25
N PRO A 66 -0.57 3.36 8.96
CA PRO A 66 0.36 3.43 7.83
C PRO A 66 -0.32 3.26 6.47
N ALA A 67 -1.58 2.80 6.45
CA ALA A 67 -2.31 2.46 5.24
C ALA A 67 -3.78 2.88 5.32
N ASP A 68 -4.37 3.19 4.15
CA ASP A 68 -5.81 3.30 4.00
C ASP A 68 -6.39 1.88 3.88
N GLY A 69 -7.33 1.51 4.73
CA GLY A 69 -7.92 0.17 4.66
C GLY A 69 -8.83 -0.17 5.83
N LEU A 70 -9.20 -1.43 5.89
CA LEU A 70 -10.02 -1.98 6.97
C LEU A 70 -9.13 -2.71 7.99
N VAL A 71 -9.24 -2.36 9.27
CA VAL A 71 -8.61 -3.15 10.34
C VAL A 71 -9.34 -4.49 10.43
N THR A 72 -8.61 -5.58 10.15
CA THR A 72 -9.16 -6.94 10.12
C THR A 72 -8.82 -7.75 11.36
N ASP A 73 -7.73 -7.40 12.04
CA ASP A 73 -7.31 -8.11 13.25
C ASP A 73 -6.48 -7.20 14.16
N ILE A 74 -6.71 -7.35 15.48
CA ILE A 74 -5.88 -6.77 16.53
C ILE A 74 -5.61 -7.90 17.52
N SER A 75 -4.33 -8.33 17.59
CA SER A 75 -3.95 -9.48 18.41
C SER A 75 -2.56 -9.32 19.00
N GLU A 76 -2.30 -9.99 20.12
CA GLU A 76 -0.94 -10.16 20.63
C GLU A 76 -0.27 -11.33 19.91
N ILE A 77 0.91 -11.08 19.39
CA ILE A 77 1.74 -12.10 18.73
C ILE A 77 3.19 -11.98 19.19
N ASN A 78 3.97 -13.04 19.00
CA ASN A 78 5.42 -12.92 19.06
C ASN A 78 5.90 -12.11 17.85
N GLY A 79 6.95 -11.35 18.03
CA GLY A 79 7.55 -10.59 16.93
C GLY A 79 8.07 -11.49 15.80
N PRO A 80 8.35 -10.93 14.63
CA PRO A 80 8.86 -11.69 13.50
C PRO A 80 10.28 -12.20 13.76
N GLU A 81 10.49 -13.49 13.49
CA GLU A 81 11.80 -14.14 13.59
C GLU A 81 12.82 -13.50 12.66
N GLU A 82 12.35 -13.02 11.48
CA GLU A 82 13.17 -12.38 10.46
C GLU A 82 13.87 -11.09 10.96
N LEU A 83 13.36 -10.50 12.04
CA LEU A 83 13.93 -9.31 12.68
C LEU A 83 14.50 -9.61 14.09
N GLY A 84 14.62 -10.89 14.48
CA GLY A 84 15.10 -11.29 15.80
C GLY A 84 14.21 -10.82 16.96
N LEU A 85 12.91 -10.70 16.72
CA LEU A 85 11.94 -10.16 17.69
C LEU A 85 11.02 -11.22 18.29
N GLU A 86 11.23 -12.50 17.99
CA GLU A 86 10.37 -13.65 18.36
C GLU A 86 10.21 -13.85 19.87
N ASN A 87 11.16 -13.36 20.65
CA ASN A 87 11.17 -13.53 22.11
C ASN A 87 10.29 -12.51 22.85
N ASN A 88 9.79 -11.51 22.15
CA ASN A 88 8.97 -10.46 22.72
C ASN A 88 7.56 -10.50 22.16
N LYS A 89 6.60 -10.09 22.98
CA LYS A 89 5.21 -9.92 22.54
C LYS A 89 4.96 -8.53 22.00
N TYR A 90 4.20 -8.48 20.94
CA TYR A 90 3.82 -7.24 20.26
C TYR A 90 2.33 -7.24 19.96
N THR A 91 1.72 -6.06 19.97
CA THR A 91 0.37 -5.87 19.45
C THR A 91 0.45 -5.77 17.93
N ARG A 92 -0.16 -6.73 17.23
CA ARG A 92 -0.31 -6.69 15.78
C ARG A 92 -1.63 -6.02 15.42
N ILE A 93 -1.58 -5.07 14.50
CA ILE A 93 -2.76 -4.48 13.85
C ILE A 93 -2.67 -4.84 12.36
N SER A 94 -3.62 -5.62 11.88
CA SER A 94 -3.69 -6.03 10.47
C SER A 94 -4.66 -5.12 9.72
N ILE A 95 -4.21 -4.54 8.62
CA ILE A 95 -5.00 -3.62 7.79
C ILE A 95 -5.08 -4.21 6.38
N PHE A 96 -6.30 -4.49 5.93
CA PHE A 96 -6.55 -4.97 4.58
C PHE A 96 -6.86 -3.80 3.65
N MET A 97 -6.08 -3.67 2.58
CA MET A 97 -6.31 -2.70 1.52
C MET A 97 -6.96 -3.39 0.32
N ASN A 98 -8.15 -2.93 -0.07
CA ASN A 98 -8.77 -3.38 -1.32
C ASN A 98 -8.22 -2.56 -2.52
N VAL A 99 -8.47 -3.03 -3.74
CA VAL A 99 -7.93 -2.44 -4.97
C VAL A 99 -8.38 -1.00 -5.28
N PHE A 100 -9.31 -0.44 -4.52
CA PHE A 100 -9.79 0.94 -4.64
C PHE A 100 -9.22 1.86 -3.55
N ASN A 101 -8.57 1.30 -2.52
CA ASN A 101 -7.90 2.10 -1.50
C ASN A 101 -6.63 2.77 -2.07
N CYS A 102 -6.12 3.75 -1.35
CA CYS A 102 -4.81 4.31 -1.65
C CYS A 102 -3.72 3.29 -1.26
N HIS A 103 -2.86 2.91 -2.23
CA HIS A 103 -1.81 1.90 -2.01
C HIS A 103 -0.45 2.50 -1.64
N VAL A 104 -0.41 3.79 -1.32
CA VAL A 104 0.80 4.44 -0.80
C VAL A 104 0.82 4.32 0.71
N ASN A 105 1.72 3.46 1.22
CA ASN A 105 1.94 3.31 2.65
C ASN A 105 2.87 4.39 3.18
N ARG A 106 2.69 4.75 4.45
CA ARG A 106 3.48 5.77 5.15
C ARG A 106 3.97 5.27 6.50
N THR A 107 4.99 5.90 7.05
CA THR A 107 5.46 5.59 8.39
C THR A 107 4.39 5.95 9.42
N PRO A 108 4.11 5.05 10.39
CA PRO A 108 3.10 5.29 11.42
C PRO A 108 3.53 6.31 12.48
N THR A 109 4.82 6.61 12.54
CA THR A 109 5.42 7.51 13.53
C THR A 109 6.70 8.13 13.00
N GLU A 110 7.15 9.18 13.64
CA GLU A 110 8.51 9.69 13.46
C GLU A 110 9.49 8.70 14.08
N GLY A 111 10.63 8.51 13.41
CA GLY A 111 11.64 7.59 13.89
C GLY A 111 12.72 7.28 12.86
N LYS A 112 13.63 6.42 13.27
CA LYS A 112 14.73 5.92 12.42
C LYS A 112 14.40 4.50 11.95
N VAL A 113 14.52 4.25 10.66
CA VAL A 113 14.51 2.89 10.13
C VAL A 113 15.83 2.24 10.51
N GLU A 114 15.77 1.23 11.41
CA GLU A 114 16.95 0.48 11.86
C GLU A 114 17.28 -0.66 10.91
N GLU A 115 16.26 -1.33 10.41
CA GLU A 115 16.42 -2.53 9.61
C GLU A 115 15.32 -2.63 8.56
N ILE A 116 15.67 -3.15 7.40
CA ILE A 116 14.76 -3.50 6.33
C ILE A 116 15.06 -4.94 5.95
N PHE A 117 14.06 -5.82 6.02
CA PHE A 117 14.22 -7.22 5.62
C PHE A 117 13.18 -7.57 4.57
N TYR A 118 13.65 -8.02 3.41
CA TYR A 118 12.82 -8.49 2.31
C TYR A 118 12.77 -10.01 2.29
N LYS A 119 11.57 -10.58 2.32
CA LYS A 119 11.33 -12.01 2.19
C LYS A 119 10.64 -12.28 0.86
N PRO A 120 11.32 -12.93 -0.10
CA PRO A 120 10.68 -13.35 -1.34
C PRO A 120 9.60 -14.37 -1.05
N GLY A 121 8.55 -14.38 -1.87
CA GLY A 121 7.42 -15.26 -1.68
C GLY A 121 6.51 -15.36 -2.89
N LYS A 122 5.30 -15.87 -2.68
CA LYS A 122 4.26 -16.02 -3.70
C LYS A 122 3.37 -14.77 -3.73
N PHE A 123 2.44 -14.73 -4.68
CA PHE A 123 1.46 -13.65 -4.85
C PHE A 123 0.04 -14.21 -4.75
N PHE A 124 -0.30 -14.76 -3.59
CA PHE A 124 -1.67 -15.16 -3.32
C PHE A 124 -2.55 -13.95 -3.03
N ASN A 125 -3.84 -14.08 -3.33
CA ASN A 125 -4.81 -13.07 -2.93
C ASN A 125 -4.74 -12.85 -1.42
N ALA A 126 -4.56 -11.60 -1.01
CA ALA A 126 -4.38 -11.20 0.39
C ALA A 126 -5.56 -11.55 1.31
N SER A 127 -6.73 -11.87 0.74
CA SER A 127 -7.89 -12.35 1.50
C SER A 127 -7.80 -13.82 1.92
N LEU A 128 -6.79 -14.57 1.46
CA LEU A 128 -6.59 -15.97 1.80
C LEU A 128 -5.68 -16.11 3.01
N ASP A 129 -6.02 -17.00 3.95
CA ASP A 129 -5.21 -17.26 5.16
C ASP A 129 -3.75 -17.64 4.85
N LYS A 130 -3.53 -18.35 3.72
CA LYS A 130 -2.18 -18.73 3.26
C LYS A 130 -1.33 -17.54 2.82
N ALA A 131 -1.96 -16.44 2.40
CA ALA A 131 -1.24 -15.25 1.95
C ALA A 131 -0.36 -14.68 3.05
N SER A 132 -0.80 -14.71 4.29
CA SER A 132 -0.04 -14.19 5.43
C SER A 132 1.24 -14.96 5.73
N LYS A 133 1.42 -16.19 5.23
CA LYS A 133 2.60 -17.03 5.48
C LYS A 133 3.50 -17.19 4.26
N GLU A 134 2.94 -17.22 3.07
CA GLU A 134 3.65 -17.58 1.84
C GLU A 134 3.92 -16.42 0.89
N ASN A 135 3.21 -15.30 1.04
CA ASN A 135 3.40 -14.15 0.18
C ASN A 135 4.71 -13.43 0.44
N GLU A 136 5.18 -12.78 -0.61
CA GLU A 136 6.27 -11.81 -0.56
C GLU A 136 6.00 -10.74 0.50
N ARG A 137 7.04 -10.40 1.27
CA ARG A 137 6.95 -9.44 2.39
C ARG A 137 8.16 -8.53 2.46
N ASN A 138 7.90 -7.33 2.91
CA ASN A 138 8.95 -6.38 3.25
C ASN A 138 8.70 -5.88 4.68
N TYR A 139 9.68 -6.06 5.55
CA TYR A 139 9.65 -5.64 6.95
C TYR A 139 10.48 -4.37 7.12
N TYR A 140 9.94 -3.45 7.88
CA TYR A 140 10.64 -2.24 8.31
C TYR A 140 10.62 -2.18 9.83
N LYS A 141 11.81 -2.25 10.45
CA LYS A 141 11.96 -2.00 11.87
C LYS A 141 12.24 -0.53 12.09
N ILE A 142 11.33 0.15 12.77
CA ILE A 142 11.40 1.57 13.03
C ILE A 142 11.58 1.79 14.53
N LEU A 143 12.67 2.45 14.90
CA LEU A 143 12.87 2.95 16.24
C LEU A 143 12.18 4.32 16.34
N SER A 144 11.06 4.37 17.08
CA SER A 144 10.36 5.62 17.32
C SER A 144 11.19 6.57 18.17
N THR A 145 11.12 7.86 17.86
CA THR A 145 11.68 8.94 18.67
C THR A 145 10.70 9.43 19.75
N LYS A 146 9.53 8.76 19.84
CA LYS A 146 8.48 9.07 20.80
C LYS A 146 8.51 8.14 21.98
#